data_0f0669b07e7b8cc920c9fc7fecf4bd80
#
_entry.id   0f0669b07e7b8cc920c9fc7fecf4bd80
#
_cell.length_a   1.000
_cell.length_b   1.000
_cell.length_c   1.000
_cell.angle_alpha   90.00
_cell.angle_beta   90.00
_cell.angle_gamma   90.00
#
_symmetry.space_group_name_H-M   'P 1'
#
loop_
_entity.id
_entity.type
_entity.pdbx_description
1 polymer ?
#
loop_
_entity_poly.entity_id
_entity_poly.type
_entity_poly.pdbx_seq_one_letter_code
_entity_poly.pdbx_strand_id
1 'polypeptide(L)'
;MFGTGRERMLWIAGALVLLAIMVVFLSAPAWTRHPNIPPQPAMSGMEGMDDMPDMPGMHMEVAAPAPTPEVLAKQLADKRESEFNHHLAGALMILAALFFLAQDRLSSRWPSARYAWAACLLFAGVFLLVFSDTEIWPFGYQSFLYAVTHNPEDAQHKTFAAILVALGVVATLRTSGRLRGWWSAWIFPVLALAGATMLLFHHHGGMHGPDAMQTMVRVQHQHLRFAGAGAGVAVAKGLADTSGKWQPFFNKLWPLFMIALGVMLLMYTE
;
A
#
# COMPACT_ATOMS: atom_id res chain seq x y z
N MET A 1 19.45 35.99 -7.46
CA MET A 1 18.92 35.87 -6.08
C MET A 1 18.73 34.38 -5.82
N PHE A 2 19.72 33.72 -5.22
CA PHE A 2 19.64 32.31 -4.92
C PHE A 2 19.21 32.19 -3.46
N GLY A 3 18.07 31.58 -3.22
CA GLY A 3 17.50 31.34 -1.92
C GLY A 3 18.49 30.67 -0.95
N THR A 4 18.23 30.77 0.33
CA THR A 4 19.05 30.18 1.41
C THR A 4 19.24 28.68 1.15
N GLY A 5 20.31 28.06 1.66
CA GLY A 5 20.58 26.62 1.49
C GLY A 5 19.40 25.70 1.82
N ARG A 6 18.45 26.20 2.60
CA ARG A 6 17.19 25.58 2.99
C ARG A 6 16.19 25.47 1.81
N GLU A 7 16.05 26.51 1.03
CA GLU A 7 15.17 26.51 -0.15
C GLU A 7 15.73 25.60 -1.23
N ARG A 8 17.06 25.62 -1.45
CA ARG A 8 17.71 24.72 -2.41
C ARG A 8 17.47 23.25 -2.08
N MET A 9 17.47 22.87 -0.80
CA MET A 9 17.24 21.47 -0.41
C MET A 9 15.77 21.05 -0.49
N LEU A 10 14.81 21.96 -0.26
CA LEU A 10 13.41 21.68 -0.51
C LEU A 10 13.13 21.49 -2.00
N TRP A 11 13.79 22.30 -2.84
CA TRP A 11 13.74 22.14 -4.30
C TRP A 11 14.41 20.81 -4.75
N ILE A 12 15.53 20.42 -4.13
CA ILE A 12 16.20 19.15 -4.43
C ILE A 12 15.35 17.96 -3.99
N ALA A 13 14.75 17.99 -2.79
CA ALA A 13 13.87 16.92 -2.32
C ALA A 13 12.59 16.84 -3.18
N GLY A 14 11.96 17.96 -3.50
CA GLY A 14 10.83 18.03 -4.42
C GLY A 14 11.21 17.58 -5.84
N ALA A 15 12.37 17.97 -6.32
CA ALA A 15 12.88 17.56 -7.62
C ALA A 15 13.21 16.06 -7.67
N LEU A 16 13.73 15.48 -6.59
CA LEU A 16 13.99 14.03 -6.51
C LEU A 16 12.69 13.22 -6.47
N VAL A 17 11.67 13.70 -5.77
CA VAL A 17 10.33 13.09 -5.77
C VAL A 17 9.69 13.23 -7.15
N LEU A 18 9.75 14.41 -7.76
CA LEU A 18 9.28 14.64 -9.13
C LEU A 18 10.10 13.85 -10.15
N LEU A 19 11.43 13.73 -9.96
CA LEU A 19 12.29 12.92 -10.82
C LEU A 19 11.96 11.43 -10.68
N ALA A 20 11.70 10.94 -9.47
CA ALA A 20 11.26 9.56 -9.26
C ALA A 20 9.91 9.30 -9.94
N ILE A 21 8.95 10.22 -9.77
CA ILE A 21 7.65 10.18 -10.46
C ILE A 21 7.86 10.27 -11.98
N MET A 22 8.72 11.18 -12.45
CA MET A 22 8.99 11.38 -13.86
C MET A 22 9.78 10.22 -14.49
N VAL A 23 10.71 9.59 -13.79
CA VAL A 23 11.38 8.36 -14.24
C VAL A 23 10.37 7.23 -14.39
N VAL A 24 9.42 7.10 -13.45
CA VAL A 24 8.31 6.15 -13.56
C VAL A 24 7.42 6.48 -14.78
N PHE A 25 7.11 7.76 -15.04
CA PHE A 25 6.31 8.18 -16.19
C PHE A 25 7.05 8.11 -17.52
N LEU A 26 8.35 8.46 -17.56
CA LEU A 26 9.14 8.46 -18.81
C LEU A 26 9.61 7.07 -19.23
N SER A 27 9.73 6.13 -18.32
CA SER A 27 9.95 4.72 -18.66
C SER A 27 8.72 4.03 -19.23
N ALA A 28 7.52 4.63 -19.11
CA ALA A 28 6.27 4.08 -19.63
C ALA A 28 6.17 4.03 -21.19
N PRO A 29 6.68 4.98 -22.00
CA PRO A 29 6.44 4.98 -23.45
C PRO A 29 7.12 3.87 -24.24
N ALA A 30 8.16 3.26 -23.70
CA ALA A 30 8.87 2.17 -24.40
C ALA A 30 8.09 0.84 -24.42
N TRP A 31 7.04 0.72 -23.62
CA TRP A 31 6.34 -0.52 -23.34
C TRP A 31 4.96 -0.63 -23.96
N THR A 32 4.53 0.34 -24.76
CA THR A 32 3.26 0.31 -25.52
C THR A 32 3.27 -0.65 -26.71
N ARG A 33 4.33 -1.41 -26.92
CA ARG A 33 4.28 -2.54 -27.84
C ARG A 33 3.65 -3.73 -27.13
N HIS A 34 2.32 -3.73 -27.06
CA HIS A 34 1.59 -4.93 -26.71
C HIS A 34 2.05 -6.06 -27.65
N PRO A 35 2.51 -7.21 -27.13
CA PRO A 35 2.38 -8.41 -27.94
C PRO A 35 0.90 -8.52 -28.24
N ASN A 36 0.55 -8.64 -29.55
CA ASN A 36 -0.80 -8.97 -29.94
C ASN A 36 -1.19 -10.25 -29.21
N ILE A 37 -1.86 -10.10 -28.06
CA ILE A 37 -2.64 -11.19 -27.50
C ILE A 37 -3.75 -11.38 -28.52
N PRO A 38 -3.80 -12.50 -29.24
CA PRO A 38 -4.91 -12.75 -30.14
C PRO A 38 -6.18 -12.62 -29.31
N PRO A 39 -7.22 -11.92 -29.80
CA PRO A 39 -8.47 -11.87 -29.12
C PRO A 39 -8.86 -13.32 -28.80
N GLN A 40 -9.17 -13.59 -27.54
CA GLN A 40 -9.71 -14.90 -27.19
C GLN A 40 -10.87 -15.16 -28.17
N PRO A 41 -10.91 -16.32 -28.81
CA PRO A 41 -12.01 -16.62 -29.72
C PRO A 41 -13.29 -16.38 -28.94
N ALA A 42 -14.09 -15.40 -29.39
CA ALA A 42 -15.42 -15.25 -28.89
C ALA A 42 -16.03 -16.66 -28.92
N MET A 43 -16.65 -17.06 -27.81
CA MET A 43 -17.34 -18.36 -27.76
C MET A 43 -18.47 -18.31 -28.79
N SER A 44 -18.12 -18.52 -30.04
CA SER A 44 -19.01 -18.69 -31.18
C SER A 44 -19.63 -20.08 -31.09
N GLY A 45 -20.54 -20.23 -30.15
CA GLY A 45 -21.25 -21.48 -29.90
C GLY A 45 -22.62 -21.29 -29.25
N MET A 46 -23.03 -20.04 -29.02
CA MET A 46 -24.33 -19.72 -28.41
C MET A 46 -25.33 -19.03 -29.37
N GLU A 47 -25.04 -19.00 -30.65
CA GLU A 47 -26.07 -18.65 -31.64
C GLU A 47 -27.01 -19.88 -31.83
N GLY A 48 -28.12 -19.94 -31.11
CA GLY A 48 -29.13 -20.99 -31.26
C GLY A 48 -29.93 -21.33 -30.00
N MET A 49 -29.78 -20.60 -28.89
CA MET A 49 -30.54 -20.87 -27.66
C MET A 49 -31.74 -19.93 -27.40
N ASP A 50 -32.06 -19.05 -28.33
CA ASP A 50 -33.17 -18.10 -28.15
C ASP A 50 -34.57 -18.73 -28.40
N ASP A 51 -34.63 -20.00 -28.82
CA ASP A 51 -35.90 -20.69 -29.13
C ASP A 51 -36.25 -21.85 -28.19
N MET A 52 -35.69 -21.92 -26.97
CA MET A 52 -36.17 -22.91 -26.00
C MET A 52 -37.34 -22.34 -25.20
N PRO A 53 -38.52 -23.02 -25.17
CA PRO A 53 -39.64 -22.60 -24.34
C PRO A 53 -39.22 -22.64 -22.85
N ASP A 54 -39.58 -21.56 -22.13
CA ASP A 54 -39.41 -21.44 -20.67
C ASP A 54 -39.95 -22.66 -19.93
N MET A 55 -39.11 -23.56 -19.53
CA MET A 55 -39.45 -24.65 -18.62
C MET A 55 -39.32 -24.14 -17.17
N PRO A 56 -40.41 -23.96 -16.42
CA PRO A 56 -40.33 -23.50 -15.04
C PRO A 56 -39.70 -24.61 -14.17
N GLY A 57 -38.49 -24.32 -13.63
CA GLY A 57 -37.88 -25.15 -12.58
C GLY A 57 -36.50 -25.75 -12.83
N MET A 58 -35.88 -25.55 -14.00
CA MET A 58 -34.49 -25.95 -14.21
C MET A 58 -33.54 -24.72 -14.28
N HIS A 59 -33.26 -24.09 -13.16
CA HIS A 59 -31.98 -23.38 -13.04
C HIS A 59 -30.88 -24.45 -12.98
N MET A 60 -30.39 -24.92 -14.12
CA MET A 60 -29.09 -25.57 -14.16
C MET A 60 -28.09 -24.49 -13.81
N GLU A 61 -27.68 -24.49 -12.56
CA GLU A 61 -26.45 -23.82 -12.11
C GLU A 61 -25.32 -24.53 -12.84
N VAL A 62 -24.93 -24.00 -14.00
CA VAL A 62 -23.76 -24.50 -14.74
C VAL A 62 -22.57 -24.25 -13.82
N ALA A 63 -22.16 -25.30 -13.11
CA ALA A 63 -20.99 -25.26 -12.24
C ALA A 63 -19.81 -24.70 -13.06
N ALA A 64 -19.26 -23.56 -12.63
CA ALA A 64 -18.11 -22.97 -13.28
C ALA A 64 -17.02 -24.04 -13.47
N PRO A 65 -16.38 -24.12 -14.64
CA PRO A 65 -15.36 -25.14 -14.90
C PRO A 65 -14.26 -25.03 -13.83
N ALA A 66 -13.80 -26.17 -13.34
CA ALA A 66 -12.71 -26.22 -12.35
C ALA A 66 -11.48 -25.47 -12.89
N PRO A 67 -10.79 -24.66 -12.05
CA PRO A 67 -9.64 -23.90 -12.50
C PRO A 67 -8.54 -24.83 -13.01
N THR A 68 -7.89 -24.43 -14.11
CA THR A 68 -6.77 -25.19 -14.65
C THR A 68 -5.59 -25.20 -13.66
N PRO A 69 -4.68 -26.18 -13.73
CA PRO A 69 -3.50 -26.22 -12.88
C PRO A 69 -2.65 -24.93 -12.93
N GLU A 70 -2.59 -24.28 -14.09
CA GLU A 70 -1.87 -23.02 -14.29
C GLU A 70 -2.54 -21.86 -13.53
N VAL A 71 -3.87 -21.76 -13.61
CA VAL A 71 -4.65 -20.75 -12.87
C VAL A 71 -4.47 -20.96 -11.37
N LEU A 72 -4.51 -22.20 -10.90
CA LEU A 72 -4.31 -22.51 -9.49
C LEU A 72 -2.89 -22.17 -9.03
N ALA A 73 -1.87 -22.48 -9.84
CA ALA A 73 -0.49 -22.14 -9.53
C ALA A 73 -0.28 -20.62 -9.44
N LYS A 74 -0.90 -19.86 -10.35
CA LYS A 74 -0.87 -18.39 -10.30
C LYS A 74 -1.53 -17.87 -9.03
N GLN A 75 -2.74 -18.28 -8.70
CA GLN A 75 -3.44 -17.87 -7.48
C GLN A 75 -2.61 -18.14 -6.21
N LEU A 76 -1.94 -19.27 -6.15
CA LEU A 76 -1.06 -19.59 -5.02
C LEU A 76 0.20 -18.71 -4.96
N ALA A 77 0.72 -18.29 -6.10
CA ALA A 77 1.84 -17.36 -6.18
C ALA A 77 1.42 -15.96 -5.72
N ASP A 78 0.31 -15.46 -6.24
CA ASP A 78 -0.26 -14.14 -5.90
C ASP A 78 -0.57 -14.05 -4.39
N LYS A 79 -1.20 -15.10 -3.83
CA LYS A 79 -1.45 -15.20 -2.39
C LYS A 79 -0.15 -15.12 -1.56
N ARG A 80 0.89 -15.88 -1.94
CA ARG A 80 2.18 -15.85 -1.22
C ARG A 80 2.85 -14.48 -1.29
N GLU A 81 2.75 -13.82 -2.43
CA GLU A 81 3.28 -12.48 -2.63
C GLU A 81 2.55 -11.47 -1.76
N SER A 82 1.23 -11.50 -1.76
CA SER A 82 0.37 -10.66 -0.91
C SER A 82 0.69 -10.85 0.58
N GLU A 83 0.70 -12.10 1.06
CA GLU A 83 1.03 -12.41 2.46
C GLU A 83 2.44 -11.93 2.82
N PHE A 84 3.44 -12.16 1.97
CA PHE A 84 4.81 -11.69 2.20
C PHE A 84 4.90 -10.18 2.30
N ASN A 85 4.23 -9.44 1.41
CA ASN A 85 4.21 -7.98 1.41
C ASN A 85 3.59 -7.42 2.70
N HIS A 86 2.49 -7.99 3.17
CA HIS A 86 1.86 -7.63 4.43
C HIS A 86 2.76 -7.94 5.62
N HIS A 87 3.38 -9.11 5.67
CA HIS A 87 4.28 -9.50 6.75
C HIS A 87 5.52 -8.60 6.82
N LEU A 88 6.13 -8.28 5.67
CA LEU A 88 7.26 -7.36 5.63
C LEU A 88 6.88 -5.96 6.09
N ALA A 89 5.75 -5.44 5.59
CA ALA A 89 5.22 -4.15 6.04
C ALA A 89 4.96 -4.16 7.55
N GLY A 90 4.36 -5.23 8.07
CA GLY A 90 4.11 -5.42 9.50
C GLY A 90 5.39 -5.37 10.34
N ALA A 91 6.42 -6.12 9.93
CA ALA A 91 7.72 -6.11 10.60
C ALA A 91 8.34 -4.71 10.61
N LEU A 92 8.29 -4.00 9.48
CA LEU A 92 8.83 -2.64 9.37
C LEU A 92 8.05 -1.62 10.19
N MET A 93 6.71 -1.77 10.32
CA MET A 93 5.89 -0.94 11.19
C MET A 93 6.27 -1.13 12.67
N ILE A 94 6.45 -2.38 13.12
CA ILE A 94 6.91 -2.67 14.48
C ILE A 94 8.30 -2.08 14.72
N LEU A 95 9.24 -2.29 13.80
CA LEU A 95 10.59 -1.75 13.91
C LEU A 95 10.59 -0.22 13.96
N ALA A 96 9.79 0.44 13.11
CA ALA A 96 9.65 1.89 13.14
C ALA A 96 9.14 2.39 14.50
N ALA A 97 8.10 1.74 15.04
CA ALA A 97 7.58 2.09 16.36
C ALA A 97 8.61 1.90 17.49
N LEU A 98 9.34 0.79 17.47
CA LEU A 98 10.38 0.50 18.45
C LEU A 98 11.56 1.50 18.35
N PHE A 99 12.00 1.84 17.13
CA PHE A 99 13.01 2.87 16.92
C PHE A 99 12.56 4.24 17.41
N PHE A 100 11.30 4.61 17.17
CA PHE A 100 10.75 5.85 17.69
C PHE A 100 10.74 5.87 19.22
N LEU A 101 10.29 4.80 19.86
CA LEU A 101 10.25 4.70 21.33
C LEU A 101 11.66 4.71 21.95
N ALA A 102 12.66 4.17 21.25
CA ALA A 102 14.04 4.11 21.71
C ALA A 102 14.92 5.29 21.25
N GLN A 103 14.36 6.22 20.44
CA GLN A 103 15.16 7.23 19.73
C GLN A 103 16.03 8.10 20.65
N ASP A 104 15.51 8.49 21.81
CA ASP A 104 16.26 9.36 22.75
C ASP A 104 17.50 8.65 23.31
N ARG A 105 17.37 7.36 23.64
CA ARG A 105 18.50 6.54 24.12
C ARG A 105 19.49 6.24 23.01
N LEU A 106 19.01 5.91 21.82
CA LEU A 106 19.85 5.58 20.68
C LEU A 106 20.57 6.80 20.14
N SER A 107 19.89 7.94 20.03
CA SER A 107 20.47 9.17 19.49
C SER A 107 21.49 9.83 20.40
N SER A 108 21.48 9.54 21.70
CA SER A 108 22.55 9.98 22.62
C SER A 108 23.90 9.37 22.26
N ARG A 109 23.94 8.16 21.72
CA ARG A 109 25.16 7.46 21.28
C ARG A 109 25.39 7.58 19.77
N TRP A 110 24.32 7.54 18.98
CA TRP A 110 24.34 7.64 17.51
C TRP A 110 23.33 8.68 17.04
N PRO A 111 23.73 9.92 16.78
CA PRO A 111 22.81 11.01 16.44
C PRO A 111 21.92 10.73 15.24
N SER A 112 22.36 9.89 14.28
CA SER A 112 21.58 9.48 13.12
C SER A 112 20.44 8.50 13.45
N ALA A 113 20.49 7.83 14.61
CA ALA A 113 19.45 6.85 14.99
C ALA A 113 18.05 7.47 15.15
N ARG A 114 17.97 8.80 15.35
CA ARG A 114 16.69 9.53 15.35
C ARG A 114 15.91 9.43 14.03
N TYR A 115 16.56 9.06 12.94
CA TYR A 115 15.94 8.88 11.62
C TYR A 115 15.55 7.42 11.35
N ALA A 116 15.93 6.47 12.19
CA ALA A 116 15.74 5.04 11.91
C ALA A 116 14.25 4.68 11.71
N TRP A 117 13.37 5.26 12.51
CA TRP A 117 11.94 5.01 12.37
C TRP A 117 11.37 5.52 11.04
N ALA A 118 11.81 6.70 10.59
CA ALA A 118 11.43 7.26 9.31
C ALA A 118 12.00 6.45 8.15
N ALA A 119 13.23 5.92 8.30
CA ALA A 119 13.86 5.05 7.31
C ALA A 119 13.09 3.74 7.13
N CYS A 120 12.51 3.16 8.19
CA CYS A 120 11.64 1.99 8.06
C CYS A 120 10.41 2.26 7.19
N LEU A 121 9.77 3.43 7.34
CA LEU A 121 8.63 3.84 6.52
C LEU A 121 9.04 4.04 5.05
N LEU A 122 10.18 4.73 4.83
CA LEU A 122 10.72 4.91 3.48
C LEU A 122 11.03 3.59 2.82
N PHE A 123 11.69 2.68 3.53
CA PHE A 123 12.04 1.37 3.00
C PHE A 123 10.78 0.55 2.68
N ALA A 124 9.78 0.53 3.58
CA ALA A 124 8.50 -0.13 3.34
C ALA A 124 7.82 0.42 2.09
N GLY A 125 7.73 1.75 1.97
CA GLY A 125 7.08 2.39 0.84
C GLY A 125 7.81 2.13 -0.49
N VAL A 126 9.14 2.27 -0.51
CA VAL A 126 9.94 1.98 -1.72
C VAL A 126 9.87 0.51 -2.09
N PHE A 127 9.96 -0.39 -1.10
CA PHE A 127 9.82 -1.82 -1.34
C PHE A 127 8.46 -2.16 -1.97
N LEU A 128 7.36 -1.71 -1.36
CA LEU A 128 6.02 -1.96 -1.90
C LEU A 128 5.81 -1.29 -3.26
N LEU A 129 6.37 -0.09 -3.49
CA LEU A 129 6.25 0.57 -4.80
C LEU A 129 6.84 -0.29 -5.92
N VAL A 130 7.92 -1.01 -5.63
CA VAL A 130 8.69 -1.77 -6.62
C VAL A 130 8.28 -3.24 -6.67
N PHE A 131 7.95 -3.86 -5.53
CA PHE A 131 7.82 -5.31 -5.38
C PHE A 131 6.41 -5.78 -5.01
N SER A 132 5.42 -4.89 -4.82
CA SER A 132 4.08 -5.35 -4.40
C SER A 132 3.30 -6.08 -5.48
N ASP A 133 3.68 -5.92 -6.74
CA ASP A 133 2.98 -6.52 -7.86
C ASP A 133 4.03 -6.87 -8.93
N THR A 134 4.51 -8.10 -8.89
CA THR A 134 5.63 -8.57 -9.72
C THR A 134 5.27 -8.69 -11.19
N GLU A 135 4.00 -8.61 -11.56
CA GLU A 135 3.54 -8.53 -12.95
C GLU A 135 3.79 -7.16 -13.59
N ILE A 136 4.02 -6.13 -12.76
CA ILE A 136 4.26 -4.76 -13.21
C ILE A 136 5.76 -4.56 -13.41
N TRP A 137 6.10 -3.72 -14.42
CA TRP A 137 7.48 -3.28 -14.60
C TRP A 137 8.06 -2.72 -13.27
N PRO A 138 9.33 -3.01 -12.87
CA PRO A 138 10.43 -3.50 -13.73
C PRO A 138 10.53 -5.04 -13.86
N PHE A 139 9.77 -5.82 -13.13
CA PHE A 139 9.93 -7.28 -13.11
C PHE A 139 8.98 -7.99 -14.05
N GLY A 140 7.79 -7.45 -14.26
CA GLY A 140 6.77 -8.01 -15.11
C GLY A 140 6.62 -7.30 -16.46
N TYR A 141 5.68 -7.78 -17.24
CA TYR A 141 5.40 -7.32 -18.61
C TYR A 141 4.39 -6.16 -18.68
N GLN A 142 3.64 -5.91 -17.61
CA GLN A 142 2.66 -4.84 -17.58
C GLN A 142 3.33 -3.48 -17.40
N SER A 143 2.90 -2.46 -18.16
CA SER A 143 3.34 -1.10 -17.88
C SER A 143 2.70 -0.57 -16.61
N PHE A 144 3.44 0.20 -15.82
CA PHE A 144 2.95 0.81 -14.60
C PHE A 144 1.67 1.63 -14.82
N LEU A 145 1.64 2.44 -15.90
CA LEU A 145 0.48 3.27 -16.20
C LEU A 145 -0.75 2.42 -16.52
N TYR A 146 -0.57 1.34 -17.28
CA TYR A 146 -1.67 0.44 -17.58
C TYR A 146 -2.23 -0.20 -16.32
N ALA A 147 -1.37 -0.76 -15.47
CA ALA A 147 -1.76 -1.40 -14.21
C ALA A 147 -2.59 -0.46 -13.33
N VAL A 148 -2.07 0.74 -13.02
CA VAL A 148 -2.76 1.68 -12.11
C VAL A 148 -4.03 2.31 -12.69
N THR A 149 -4.24 2.24 -14.03
CA THR A 149 -5.45 2.78 -14.65
C THR A 149 -6.52 1.72 -14.94
N HIS A 150 -6.17 0.44 -15.00
CA HIS A 150 -7.08 -0.63 -15.36
C HIS A 150 -7.30 -1.65 -14.23
N ASN A 151 -6.39 -1.70 -13.24
CA ASN A 151 -6.55 -2.55 -12.07
C ASN A 151 -6.67 -1.70 -10.79
N PRO A 152 -7.85 -1.62 -10.17
CA PRO A 152 -8.05 -0.86 -8.93
C PRO A 152 -7.19 -1.35 -7.77
N GLU A 153 -6.89 -2.64 -7.68
CA GLU A 153 -6.05 -3.25 -6.64
C GLU A 153 -4.61 -2.75 -6.76
N ASP A 154 -4.02 -2.84 -7.96
CA ASP A 154 -2.68 -2.31 -8.24
C ASP A 154 -2.59 -0.80 -7.95
N ALA A 155 -3.61 -0.05 -8.37
CA ALA A 155 -3.69 1.39 -8.10
C ALA A 155 -3.67 1.69 -6.60
N GLN A 156 -4.39 0.90 -5.80
CA GLN A 156 -4.42 1.06 -4.35
C GLN A 156 -3.07 0.69 -3.72
N HIS A 157 -2.45 -0.44 -4.08
CA HIS A 157 -1.14 -0.84 -3.58
C HIS A 157 -0.07 0.23 -3.87
N LYS A 158 -0.01 0.74 -5.10
CA LYS A 158 0.93 1.81 -5.47
C LYS A 158 0.64 3.12 -4.75
N THR A 159 -0.64 3.44 -4.48
CA THR A 159 -1.01 4.61 -3.68
C THR A 159 -0.59 4.45 -2.21
N PHE A 160 -0.79 3.28 -1.62
CA PHE A 160 -0.29 2.98 -0.26
C PHE A 160 1.22 3.12 -0.19
N ALA A 161 1.95 2.56 -1.16
CA ALA A 161 3.38 2.69 -1.24
C ALA A 161 3.83 4.16 -1.30
N ALA A 162 3.17 4.97 -2.13
CA ALA A 162 3.42 6.41 -2.23
C ALA A 162 3.12 7.15 -0.91
N ILE A 163 2.05 6.81 -0.20
CA ILE A 163 1.73 7.36 1.12
C ILE A 163 2.82 7.01 2.12
N LEU A 164 3.31 5.77 2.16
CA LEU A 164 4.40 5.36 3.06
C LEU A 164 5.70 6.12 2.77
N VAL A 165 6.06 6.29 1.51
CA VAL A 165 7.21 7.12 1.11
C VAL A 165 7.01 8.56 1.60
N ALA A 166 5.84 9.14 1.36
CA ALA A 166 5.53 10.50 1.80
C ALA A 166 5.58 10.65 3.33
N LEU A 167 5.06 9.68 4.08
CA LEU A 167 5.15 9.62 5.55
C LEU A 167 6.60 9.59 6.02
N GLY A 168 7.44 8.74 5.41
CA GLY A 168 8.86 8.65 5.73
C GLY A 168 9.64 9.93 5.39
N VAL A 169 9.33 10.57 4.27
CA VAL A 169 9.91 11.87 3.88
C VAL A 169 9.51 12.96 4.87
N VAL A 170 8.23 13.08 5.18
CA VAL A 170 7.71 14.06 6.14
C VAL A 170 8.34 13.85 7.52
N ALA A 171 8.40 12.60 7.98
CA ALA A 171 9.03 12.23 9.23
C ALA A 171 10.51 12.66 9.28
N THR A 172 11.27 12.39 8.22
CA THR A 172 12.67 12.78 8.08
C THR A 172 12.84 14.30 8.08
N LEU A 173 12.04 15.02 7.33
CA LEU A 173 12.09 16.48 7.25
C LEU A 173 11.74 17.15 8.57
N ARG A 174 10.77 16.62 9.31
CA ARG A 174 10.41 17.11 10.65
C ARG A 174 11.51 16.81 11.66
N THR A 175 12.03 15.58 11.69
CA THR A 175 13.14 15.18 12.58
C THR A 175 14.40 16.00 12.33
N SER A 176 14.69 16.35 11.08
CA SER A 176 15.81 17.22 10.73
C SER A 176 15.56 18.70 11.01
N GLY A 177 14.36 19.08 11.43
CA GLY A 177 13.97 20.46 11.64
C GLY A 177 13.87 21.30 10.36
N ARG A 178 13.81 20.66 9.18
CA ARG A 178 13.63 21.35 7.89
C ARG A 178 12.17 21.70 7.61
N LEU A 179 11.27 20.84 8.06
CA LEU A 179 9.83 21.09 7.99
C LEU A 179 9.37 21.55 9.36
N ARG A 180 9.13 22.86 9.48
CA ARG A 180 8.74 23.56 10.71
C ARG A 180 7.44 24.33 10.49
N GLY A 181 6.71 24.54 11.56
CA GLY A 181 5.45 25.27 11.54
C GLY A 181 4.29 24.39 12.01
N TRP A 182 3.28 25.01 12.56
CA TRP A 182 2.11 24.33 13.13
C TRP A 182 1.37 23.47 12.09
N TRP A 183 1.28 23.92 10.85
CA TRP A 183 0.62 23.20 9.76
C TRP A 183 1.32 21.90 9.41
N SER A 184 2.67 21.85 9.56
CA SER A 184 3.44 20.66 9.23
C SER A 184 3.18 19.48 10.19
N ALA A 185 2.61 19.78 11.38
CA ALA A 185 2.19 18.77 12.34
C ALA A 185 1.04 17.90 11.81
N TRP A 186 0.25 18.44 10.88
CA TRP A 186 -0.93 17.77 10.34
C TRP A 186 -0.64 16.91 9.10
N ILE A 187 0.49 17.12 8.42
CA ILE A 187 0.78 16.38 7.18
C ILE A 187 0.83 14.87 7.44
N PHE A 188 1.60 14.44 8.44
CA PHE A 188 1.70 13.01 8.77
C PHE A 188 0.34 12.41 9.17
N PRO A 189 -0.43 13.01 10.11
CA PRO A 189 -1.76 12.53 10.47
C PRO A 189 -2.73 12.44 9.29
N VAL A 190 -2.75 13.44 8.41
CA VAL A 190 -3.63 13.46 7.25
C VAL A 190 -3.28 12.36 6.26
N LEU A 191 -2.00 12.16 5.96
CA LEU A 191 -1.54 11.08 5.08
C LEU A 191 -1.84 9.70 5.69
N ALA A 192 -1.59 9.53 6.99
CA ALA A 192 -1.87 8.26 7.68
C ALA A 192 -3.40 7.98 7.70
N LEU A 193 -4.22 9.00 7.92
CA LEU A 193 -5.67 8.87 7.88
C LEU A 193 -6.17 8.57 6.47
N ALA A 194 -5.61 9.20 5.44
CA ALA A 194 -5.94 8.89 4.05
C ALA A 194 -5.65 7.43 3.72
N GLY A 195 -4.47 6.91 4.10
CA GLY A 195 -4.15 5.49 3.96
C GLY A 195 -5.13 4.59 4.72
N ALA A 196 -5.42 4.90 5.98
CA ALA A 196 -6.39 4.14 6.78
C ALA A 196 -7.79 4.13 6.14
N THR A 197 -8.24 5.26 5.59
CA THR A 197 -9.54 5.36 4.91
C THR A 197 -9.57 4.53 3.62
N MET A 198 -8.49 4.49 2.87
CA MET A 198 -8.42 3.68 1.64
C MET A 198 -8.63 2.18 1.92
N LEU A 199 -8.17 1.67 3.08
CA LEU A 199 -8.38 0.28 3.47
C LEU A 199 -9.87 -0.10 3.62
N LEU A 200 -10.76 0.86 3.88
CA LEU A 200 -12.20 0.61 3.95
C LEU A 200 -12.82 0.28 2.57
N PHE A 201 -12.15 0.71 1.50
CA PHE A 201 -12.61 0.54 0.12
C PHE A 201 -11.69 -0.41 -0.66
N HIS A 202 -10.82 -1.12 0.05
CA HIS A 202 -9.90 -2.07 -0.59
C HIS A 202 -10.64 -3.37 -0.91
N HIS A 203 -10.63 -3.74 -2.19
CA HIS A 203 -11.23 -4.96 -2.70
C HIS A 203 -10.17 -5.77 -3.42
N HIS A 204 -10.07 -7.04 -3.10
CA HIS A 204 -9.24 -7.97 -3.84
C HIS A 204 -10.02 -8.50 -5.04
N GLY A 205 -9.48 -8.27 -6.24
CA GLY A 205 -9.99 -8.84 -7.48
C GLY A 205 -9.45 -10.25 -7.70
N GLY A 206 -10.17 -11.07 -8.45
CA GLY A 206 -9.60 -12.33 -8.97
C GLY A 206 -9.70 -13.55 -8.06
N MET A 207 -10.33 -13.46 -6.91
CA MET A 207 -10.63 -14.65 -6.10
C MET A 207 -11.71 -15.49 -6.77
N HIS A 208 -11.35 -16.70 -7.18
CA HIS A 208 -12.26 -17.67 -7.80
C HIS A 208 -12.24 -18.98 -7.04
N GLY A 209 -13.38 -19.66 -6.99
CA GLY A 209 -13.50 -20.99 -6.34
C GLY A 209 -14.53 -21.03 -5.22
N PRO A 210 -14.82 -22.20 -4.67
CA PRO A 210 -15.89 -22.41 -3.68
C PRO A 210 -15.68 -21.62 -2.39
N ASP A 211 -14.44 -21.35 -2.01
CA ASP A 211 -14.09 -20.64 -0.77
C ASP A 211 -13.84 -19.13 -0.98
N ALA A 212 -13.98 -18.63 -2.22
CA ALA A 212 -13.67 -17.24 -2.56
C ALA A 212 -14.46 -16.24 -1.72
N MET A 213 -15.74 -16.47 -1.48
CA MET A 213 -16.58 -15.61 -0.66
C MET A 213 -16.10 -15.55 0.79
N GLN A 214 -15.71 -16.68 1.39
CA GLN A 214 -15.23 -16.73 2.76
C GLN A 214 -13.89 -16.01 2.90
N THR A 215 -12.98 -16.21 1.95
CA THR A 215 -11.69 -15.53 1.91
C THR A 215 -11.87 -14.02 1.76
N MET A 216 -12.74 -13.57 0.85
CA MET A 216 -13.07 -12.15 0.67
C MET A 216 -13.60 -11.50 1.95
N VAL A 217 -14.55 -12.14 2.64
CA VAL A 217 -15.08 -11.66 3.92
C VAL A 217 -13.98 -11.58 4.98
N ARG A 218 -13.11 -12.58 5.06
CA ARG A 218 -11.97 -12.61 5.99
C ARG A 218 -11.02 -11.45 5.73
N VAL A 219 -10.60 -11.26 4.49
CA VAL A 219 -9.69 -10.19 4.07
C VAL A 219 -10.30 -8.82 4.35
N GLN A 220 -11.58 -8.61 4.04
CA GLN A 220 -12.28 -7.37 4.35
C GLN A 220 -12.31 -7.07 5.85
N HIS A 221 -12.57 -8.07 6.70
CA HIS A 221 -12.51 -7.89 8.15
C HIS A 221 -11.09 -7.55 8.66
N GLN A 222 -10.05 -8.11 8.05
CA GLN A 222 -8.67 -7.78 8.39
C GLN A 222 -8.37 -6.31 8.02
N HIS A 223 -8.72 -5.88 6.81
CA HIS A 223 -8.54 -4.49 6.37
C HIS A 223 -9.30 -3.48 7.23
N LEU A 224 -10.51 -3.81 7.69
CA LEU A 224 -11.25 -2.96 8.62
C LEU A 224 -10.49 -2.76 9.95
N ARG A 225 -9.86 -3.81 10.47
CA ARG A 225 -9.03 -3.72 11.70
C ARG A 225 -7.76 -2.89 11.45
N PHE A 226 -7.12 -3.07 10.29
CA PHE A 226 -5.96 -2.26 9.89
C PHE A 226 -6.33 -0.79 9.76
N ALA A 227 -7.49 -0.48 9.15
CA ALA A 227 -8.01 0.87 9.06
C ALA A 227 -8.22 1.50 10.44
N GLY A 228 -8.78 0.76 11.39
CA GLY A 228 -8.96 1.22 12.77
C GLY A 228 -7.63 1.55 13.46
N ALA A 229 -6.64 0.66 13.34
CA ALA A 229 -5.32 0.89 13.91
C ALA A 229 -4.58 2.05 13.23
N GLY A 230 -4.64 2.13 11.90
CA GLY A 230 -4.06 3.23 11.12
C GLY A 230 -4.68 4.59 11.48
N ALA A 231 -6.01 4.64 11.66
CA ALA A 231 -6.70 5.84 12.16
C ALA A 231 -6.23 6.19 13.58
N GLY A 232 -6.02 5.19 14.45
CA GLY A 232 -5.42 5.37 15.77
C GLY A 232 -4.02 5.99 15.70
N VAL A 233 -3.16 5.53 14.79
CA VAL A 233 -1.84 6.14 14.52
C VAL A 233 -2.02 7.60 14.12
N ALA A 234 -2.91 7.89 13.17
CA ALA A 234 -3.14 9.25 12.64
C ALA A 234 -3.59 10.21 13.75
N VAL A 235 -4.63 9.84 14.48
CA VAL A 235 -5.19 10.69 15.55
C VAL A 235 -4.19 10.88 16.68
N ALA A 236 -3.61 9.79 17.18
CA ALA A 236 -2.67 9.87 18.30
C ALA A 236 -1.39 10.64 17.92
N LYS A 237 -0.88 10.51 16.68
CA LYS A 237 0.26 11.30 16.19
C LYS A 237 -0.08 12.77 16.04
N GLY A 238 -1.27 13.09 15.50
CA GLY A 238 -1.74 14.46 15.42
C GLY A 238 -1.81 15.14 16.79
N LEU A 239 -2.36 14.43 17.78
CA LEU A 239 -2.42 14.92 19.16
C LEU A 239 -1.04 15.00 19.80
N ALA A 240 -0.13 14.06 19.53
CA ALA A 240 1.26 14.14 19.97
C ALA A 240 1.97 15.40 19.47
N ASP A 241 1.68 15.81 18.24
CA ASP A 241 2.36 16.96 17.63
C ASP A 241 1.69 18.32 17.96
N THR A 242 0.46 18.33 18.51
CA THR A 242 -0.33 19.56 18.69
C THR A 242 -0.84 19.84 20.10
N SER A 243 -0.97 18.82 20.96
CA SER A 243 -1.70 18.93 22.22
C SER A 243 -0.88 19.48 23.42
N GLY A 244 0.37 19.88 23.23
CA GLY A 244 1.20 20.49 24.27
C GLY A 244 1.25 19.65 25.57
N LYS A 245 0.31 19.88 26.49
CA LYS A 245 0.23 19.20 27.79
C LYS A 245 0.18 17.68 27.69
N TRP A 246 -0.50 17.14 26.69
CA TRP A 246 -0.73 15.70 26.51
C TRP A 246 0.31 15.05 25.57
N GLN A 247 1.24 15.84 25.03
CA GLN A 247 2.28 15.36 24.13
C GLN A 247 3.03 14.11 24.64
N PRO A 248 3.48 14.05 25.93
CA PRO A 248 4.24 12.89 26.42
C PRO A 248 3.40 11.60 26.41
N PHE A 249 2.10 11.71 26.66
CA PHE A 249 1.17 10.58 26.61
C PHE A 249 0.99 10.10 25.17
N PHE A 250 0.66 10.99 24.25
CA PHE A 250 0.40 10.63 22.86
C PHE A 250 1.67 10.18 22.12
N ASN A 251 2.87 10.68 22.50
CA ASN A 251 4.13 10.17 21.97
C ASN A 251 4.41 8.70 22.34
N LYS A 252 3.79 8.18 23.37
CA LYS A 252 3.83 6.75 23.69
C LYS A 252 2.68 5.98 23.03
N LEU A 253 1.54 6.62 22.86
CA LEU A 253 0.31 5.96 22.38
C LEU A 253 0.36 5.66 20.88
N TRP A 254 0.77 6.63 20.02
CA TRP A 254 0.74 6.41 18.58
C TRP A 254 1.68 5.28 18.10
N PRO A 255 2.89 5.07 18.70
CA PRO A 255 3.71 3.91 18.35
C PRO A 255 3.08 2.58 18.78
N LEU A 256 2.28 2.56 19.85
CA LEU A 256 1.53 1.36 20.24
C LEU A 256 0.47 0.98 19.19
N PHE A 257 -0.26 1.95 18.65
CA PHE A 257 -1.15 1.69 17.51
C PHE A 257 -0.38 1.17 16.29
N MET A 258 0.83 1.68 16.05
CA MET A 258 1.67 1.24 14.95
C MET A 258 2.20 -0.19 15.17
N ILE A 259 2.54 -0.56 16.42
CA ILE A 259 2.86 -1.95 16.79
C ILE A 259 1.63 -2.85 16.59
N ALA A 260 0.45 -2.42 17.04
CA ALA A 260 -0.79 -3.18 16.87
C ALA A 260 -1.10 -3.42 15.38
N LEU A 261 -0.98 -2.37 14.56
CA LEU A 261 -1.11 -2.49 13.11
C LEU A 261 -0.08 -3.49 12.55
N GLY A 262 1.19 -3.36 12.95
CA GLY A 262 2.25 -4.25 12.49
C GLY A 262 2.03 -5.72 12.88
N VAL A 263 1.56 -5.98 14.12
CA VAL A 263 1.20 -7.34 14.55
C VAL A 263 0.04 -7.89 13.72
N MET A 264 -1.00 -7.09 13.47
CA MET A 264 -2.13 -7.54 12.65
C MET A 264 -1.69 -7.82 11.20
N LEU A 265 -0.78 -7.02 10.64
CA LEU A 265 -0.19 -7.27 9.31
C LEU A 265 0.66 -8.56 9.29
N LEU A 266 1.39 -8.89 10.37
CA LEU A 266 2.11 -10.16 10.49
C LEU A 266 1.17 -11.38 10.62
N MET A 267 -0.07 -11.16 11.01
CA MET A 267 -1.10 -12.20 11.14
C MET A 267 -2.03 -12.26 9.91
N TYR A 268 -1.73 -11.47 8.89
CA TYR A 268 -2.52 -11.44 7.66
C TYR A 268 -2.44 -12.77 6.91
N THR A 269 -3.60 -13.25 6.46
CA THR A 269 -3.74 -14.47 5.63
C THR A 269 -4.89 -14.30 4.66
N GLU A 270 -4.69 -14.76 3.42
CA GLU A 270 -5.73 -14.92 2.40
C GLU A 270 -6.32 -16.32 2.37
#